data_c4d17c996061417b972616e1bde1b256
#
_entry.id   c4d17c996061417b972616e1bde1b256
#
_cell.length_a   1.000
_cell.length_b   1.000
_cell.length_c   1.000
_cell.angle_alpha   90.00
_cell.angle_beta   90.00
_cell.angle_gamma   90.00
#
_symmetry.space_group_name_H-M   'P 1'
#
loop_
_entity.id
_entity.type
_entity.pdbx_description
1 polymer ?
#
loop_
_entity_poly.entity_id
_entity_poly.type
_entity_poly.pdbx_seq_one_letter_code
_entity_poly.pdbx_strand_id
1 'polypeptide(L)'
;KGQELTEAIITPPTYNSSNREKRKITKMMVKAVEECLTENCKKRSSGRHKQQMKKMDIFEFLREKGFVIGYTSICKLVNELEDKHSETFIKQKYKPGDVCEFDWGQVKVYIKGKLRTYPMAVFTPAYSNYRYAVLFPKQNMQCFQEAHALFFEYIGGVYRTMVYDNMKVAVRRFIGRTEKEATEGLLKLSLYYNFAFRFCNVRAGNEKGHVERSVEYVRRKTFSPKDEFELLSESNEHLLLTCDNLNKKPQKGNQNRSAIELLKIEREYLLPVLPKFECARLSDLRVDKYSTVTVDNCHYSVPEKYTGKIITTKIYSSELICYDDNKRVCIHKKLHSAGEWKINIAHYLKSLKRKPGAVMGSIAFSQMDAELQLLYKRHF
;
A
#
# COMPACT_ATOMS: atom_id res chain seq x y z
N LYS A 1 -19.07 -65.65 -24.33
CA LYS A 1 -20.40 -64.98 -24.10
C LYS A 1 -20.68 -64.61 -22.63
N GLY A 2 -20.08 -65.25 -21.62
CA GLY A 2 -20.30 -64.94 -20.21
C GLY A 2 -19.46 -63.76 -19.68
N GLN A 3 -18.29 -63.50 -20.23
CA GLN A 3 -17.42 -62.39 -19.81
C GLN A 3 -17.87 -61.02 -20.33
N GLU A 4 -18.45 -60.96 -21.55
CA GLU A 4 -19.00 -59.69 -22.09
C GLU A 4 -20.25 -59.21 -21.35
N LEU A 5 -21.04 -60.10 -20.75
CA LEU A 5 -22.21 -59.76 -19.95
C LEU A 5 -21.87 -59.21 -18.58
N THR A 6 -20.73 -59.63 -18.00
CA THR A 6 -20.27 -59.13 -16.69
C THR A 6 -19.67 -57.72 -16.79
N GLU A 7 -18.96 -57.39 -17.86
CA GLU A 7 -18.44 -56.02 -18.07
C GLU A 7 -19.55 -55.00 -18.33
N ALA A 8 -20.62 -55.38 -19.02
CA ALA A 8 -21.76 -54.52 -19.29
C ALA A 8 -22.59 -54.19 -18.02
N ILE A 9 -22.51 -55.01 -16.96
CA ILE A 9 -23.20 -54.84 -15.71
C ILE A 9 -22.37 -53.96 -14.71
N ILE A 10 -21.05 -53.99 -14.86
CA ILE A 10 -20.12 -53.29 -13.94
C ILE A 10 -19.86 -51.84 -14.39
N THR A 11 -19.98 -51.51 -15.67
CA THR A 11 -19.84 -50.13 -16.14
C THR A 11 -21.11 -49.33 -15.87
N PRO A 12 -21.05 -48.26 -15.05
CA PRO A 12 -22.19 -47.40 -14.84
C PRO A 12 -22.67 -46.79 -16.17
N PRO A 13 -23.99 -46.70 -16.40
CA PRO A 13 -24.52 -46.19 -17.65
C PRO A 13 -24.02 -44.76 -17.90
N THR A 14 -23.19 -44.56 -18.92
CA THR A 14 -22.74 -43.27 -19.37
C THR A 14 -23.85 -42.61 -20.19
N TYR A 15 -24.56 -41.69 -19.54
CA TYR A 15 -25.59 -40.88 -20.20
C TYR A 15 -24.96 -39.64 -20.86
N ASN A 16 -24.94 -39.59 -22.17
CA ASN A 16 -24.48 -38.42 -22.91
C ASN A 16 -25.59 -37.39 -23.04
N SER A 17 -25.54 -36.35 -22.23
CA SER A 17 -26.51 -35.26 -22.26
C SER A 17 -26.12 -34.08 -23.16
N SER A 18 -24.99 -34.17 -23.89
CA SER A 18 -24.44 -33.11 -24.74
C SER A 18 -25.38 -32.63 -25.86
N ASN A 19 -26.23 -33.56 -26.37
CA ASN A 19 -27.18 -33.25 -27.46
C ASN A 19 -28.58 -32.81 -26.97
N ARG A 20 -28.81 -32.63 -25.67
CA ARG A 20 -30.08 -32.10 -25.18
C ARG A 20 -30.16 -30.60 -25.37
N GLU A 21 -31.06 -30.13 -26.24
CA GLU A 21 -31.41 -28.72 -26.28
C GLU A 21 -31.95 -28.27 -24.89
N LYS A 22 -31.39 -27.16 -24.38
CA LYS A 22 -31.84 -26.59 -23.10
C LYS A 22 -33.28 -26.05 -23.28
N ARG A 23 -34.29 -26.82 -22.92
CA ARG A 23 -35.74 -26.54 -23.10
C ARG A 23 -36.19 -25.16 -22.63
N LYS A 24 -35.47 -24.51 -21.71
CA LYS A 24 -35.83 -23.19 -21.12
C LYS A 24 -35.03 -22.00 -21.73
N ILE A 25 -33.99 -22.24 -22.52
CA ILE A 25 -33.18 -21.19 -23.13
C ILE A 25 -33.42 -21.19 -24.64
N THR A 26 -34.21 -20.23 -25.10
CA THR A 26 -34.53 -20.07 -26.52
C THR A 26 -33.46 -19.25 -27.25
N LYS A 27 -33.32 -19.43 -28.57
CA LYS A 27 -32.40 -18.62 -29.41
C LYS A 27 -32.68 -17.11 -29.28
N MET A 28 -33.97 -16.73 -29.16
CA MET A 28 -34.37 -15.32 -28.95
C MET A 28 -33.86 -14.76 -27.61
N MET A 29 -33.90 -15.58 -26.56
CA MET A 29 -33.38 -15.17 -25.25
C MET A 29 -31.86 -14.99 -25.26
N VAL A 30 -31.11 -15.92 -25.90
CA VAL A 30 -29.67 -15.80 -26.08
C VAL A 30 -29.31 -14.50 -26.79
N LYS A 31 -30.02 -14.18 -27.88
CA LYS A 31 -29.82 -12.94 -28.63
C LYS A 31 -30.11 -11.69 -27.77
N ALA A 32 -31.16 -11.70 -26.96
CA ALA A 32 -31.49 -10.60 -26.07
C ALA A 32 -30.41 -10.38 -24.98
N VAL A 33 -29.81 -11.46 -24.46
CA VAL A 33 -28.68 -11.38 -23.52
C VAL A 33 -27.43 -10.83 -24.23
N GLU A 34 -27.13 -11.29 -25.45
CA GLU A 34 -26.02 -10.79 -26.25
C GLU A 34 -26.14 -9.28 -26.55
N GLU A 35 -27.35 -8.81 -26.82
CA GLU A 35 -27.64 -7.36 -26.98
C GLU A 35 -27.33 -6.57 -25.71
N CYS A 36 -27.74 -7.07 -24.54
CA CYS A 36 -27.41 -6.45 -23.24
C CYS A 36 -25.90 -6.41 -22.98
N LEU A 37 -25.18 -7.50 -23.28
CA LEU A 37 -23.72 -7.58 -23.11
C LEU A 37 -22.99 -6.66 -24.10
N THR A 38 -23.46 -6.56 -25.31
CA THR A 38 -22.93 -5.64 -26.34
C THR A 38 -23.10 -4.17 -25.91
N GLU A 39 -24.26 -3.81 -25.34
CA GLU A 39 -24.50 -2.48 -24.81
C GLU A 39 -23.61 -2.20 -23.58
N ASN A 40 -23.40 -3.18 -22.71
CA ASN A 40 -22.43 -3.08 -21.62
C ASN A 40 -20.99 -2.85 -22.12
N CYS A 41 -20.59 -3.51 -23.21
CA CYS A 41 -19.29 -3.26 -23.84
C CYS A 41 -19.18 -1.82 -24.39
N LYS A 42 -20.22 -1.30 -25.05
CA LYS A 42 -20.27 0.11 -25.51
C LYS A 42 -20.18 1.09 -24.33
N LYS A 43 -20.91 0.84 -23.24
CA LYS A 43 -20.84 1.67 -22.03
C LYS A 43 -19.45 1.63 -21.41
N ARG A 44 -18.80 0.46 -21.41
CA ARG A 44 -17.42 0.31 -20.94
C ARG A 44 -16.44 1.12 -21.78
N SER A 45 -16.52 1.02 -23.10
CA SER A 45 -15.63 1.75 -24.02
C SER A 45 -15.81 3.27 -23.96
N SER A 46 -17.03 3.73 -23.65
CA SER A 46 -17.37 5.17 -23.48
C SER A 46 -17.13 5.72 -22.07
N GLY A 47 -16.48 4.96 -21.18
CA GLY A 47 -16.15 5.41 -19.81
C GLY A 47 -17.32 5.35 -18.80
N ARG A 48 -18.50 4.83 -19.19
CA ARG A 48 -19.71 4.74 -18.36
C ARG A 48 -19.79 3.42 -17.58
N HIS A 49 -18.70 2.99 -16.93
CA HIS A 49 -18.63 1.68 -16.27
C HIS A 49 -19.69 1.47 -15.19
N LYS A 50 -20.08 2.55 -14.48
CA LYS A 50 -21.09 2.49 -13.40
C LYS A 50 -22.53 2.33 -13.90
N GLN A 51 -22.76 2.43 -15.22
CA GLN A 51 -24.06 2.32 -15.85
C GLN A 51 -24.24 1.00 -16.61
N GLN A 52 -23.36 0.03 -16.38
CA GLN A 52 -23.49 -1.32 -16.95
C GLN A 52 -24.57 -2.11 -16.21
N MET A 53 -25.36 -2.89 -16.97
CA MET A 53 -26.32 -3.84 -16.43
C MET A 53 -25.60 -4.98 -15.70
N LYS A 54 -25.98 -5.24 -14.48
CA LYS A 54 -25.57 -6.43 -13.73
C LYS A 54 -26.45 -7.62 -14.11
N LYS A 55 -26.08 -8.83 -13.72
CA LYS A 55 -26.86 -10.06 -14.00
C LYS A 55 -28.30 -9.98 -13.51
N MET A 56 -28.55 -9.26 -12.42
CA MET A 56 -29.89 -9.03 -11.92
C MET A 56 -30.67 -8.10 -12.85
N ASP A 57 -30.07 -7.01 -13.29
CA ASP A 57 -30.70 -6.03 -14.21
C ASP A 57 -31.04 -6.70 -15.55
N ILE A 58 -30.15 -7.58 -16.06
CA ILE A 58 -30.42 -8.39 -17.27
C ILE A 58 -31.58 -9.36 -17.06
N PHE A 59 -31.65 -9.98 -15.87
CA PHE A 59 -32.75 -10.87 -15.50
C PHE A 59 -34.09 -10.14 -15.46
N GLU A 60 -34.16 -8.98 -14.81
CA GLU A 60 -35.34 -8.13 -14.73
C GLU A 60 -35.79 -7.66 -16.12
N PHE A 61 -34.87 -7.17 -16.93
CA PHE A 61 -35.12 -6.75 -18.31
C PHE A 61 -35.69 -7.89 -19.18
N LEU A 62 -35.18 -9.11 -19.02
CA LEU A 62 -35.72 -10.27 -19.77
C LEU A 62 -37.12 -10.66 -19.28
N ARG A 63 -37.42 -10.54 -17.99
CA ARG A 63 -38.74 -10.77 -17.46
C ARG A 63 -39.75 -9.74 -17.97
N GLU A 64 -39.40 -8.46 -18.06
CA GLU A 64 -40.21 -7.41 -18.65
C GLU A 64 -40.52 -7.68 -20.13
N LYS A 65 -39.56 -8.28 -20.87
CA LYS A 65 -39.76 -8.75 -22.25
C LYS A 65 -40.60 -10.06 -22.35
N GLY A 66 -41.11 -10.59 -21.26
CA GLY A 66 -41.98 -11.76 -21.23
C GLY A 66 -41.26 -13.11 -21.21
N PHE A 67 -39.92 -13.14 -21.01
CA PHE A 67 -39.19 -14.42 -20.90
C PHE A 67 -39.36 -15.04 -19.53
N VAL A 68 -39.80 -16.33 -19.47
CA VAL A 68 -39.97 -17.09 -18.24
C VAL A 68 -38.71 -17.94 -17.98
N ILE A 69 -37.79 -17.41 -17.15
CA ILE A 69 -36.55 -18.08 -16.79
C ILE A 69 -36.15 -17.77 -15.35
N GLY A 70 -35.41 -18.67 -14.71
CA GLY A 70 -34.89 -18.46 -13.35
C GLY A 70 -33.55 -17.68 -13.38
N TYR A 71 -33.30 -16.88 -12.34
CA TYR A 71 -32.08 -16.07 -12.19
C TYR A 71 -30.78 -16.87 -12.31
N THR A 72 -30.73 -18.08 -11.70
CA THR A 72 -29.57 -18.98 -11.80
C THR A 72 -29.24 -19.40 -13.25
N SER A 73 -30.28 -19.60 -14.08
CA SER A 73 -30.08 -19.95 -15.51
C SER A 73 -29.57 -18.77 -16.30
N ILE A 74 -30.04 -17.54 -16.01
CA ILE A 74 -29.50 -16.31 -16.61
C ILE A 74 -28.03 -16.11 -16.22
N CYS A 75 -27.68 -16.31 -14.94
CA CYS A 75 -26.29 -16.22 -14.50
C CYS A 75 -25.35 -17.18 -15.24
N LYS A 76 -25.81 -18.43 -15.47
CA LYS A 76 -25.07 -19.41 -16.27
C LYS A 76 -24.94 -19.00 -17.73
N LEU A 77 -26.04 -18.54 -18.35
CA LEU A 77 -26.04 -18.07 -19.74
C LEU A 77 -25.14 -16.86 -19.94
N VAL A 78 -25.21 -15.86 -19.04
CA VAL A 78 -24.34 -14.69 -19.08
C VAL A 78 -22.88 -15.09 -18.96
N ASN A 79 -22.52 -15.98 -18.03
CA ASN A 79 -21.15 -16.49 -17.91
C ASN A 79 -20.69 -17.20 -19.20
N GLU A 80 -21.52 -18.10 -19.75
CA GLU A 80 -21.20 -18.83 -21.00
C GLU A 80 -20.96 -17.88 -22.19
N LEU A 81 -21.70 -16.76 -22.24
CA LEU A 81 -21.53 -15.75 -23.29
C LEU A 81 -20.36 -14.79 -23.03
N GLU A 82 -20.11 -14.42 -21.77
CA GLU A 82 -18.95 -13.62 -21.36
C GLU A 82 -17.64 -14.40 -21.54
N ASP A 83 -17.62 -15.73 -21.24
CA ASP A 83 -16.44 -16.57 -21.42
C ASP A 83 -16.01 -16.72 -22.89
N LYS A 84 -16.96 -16.58 -23.85
CA LYS A 84 -16.62 -16.52 -25.29
C LYS A 84 -15.82 -15.27 -25.67
N HIS A 85 -15.85 -14.22 -24.85
CA HIS A 85 -15.12 -12.96 -25.03
C HIS A 85 -14.01 -12.78 -23.97
N SER A 86 -13.66 -13.82 -23.23
CA SER A 86 -12.57 -13.75 -22.26
C SER A 86 -11.25 -13.49 -22.98
N GLU A 87 -10.59 -12.39 -22.64
CA GLU A 87 -9.24 -12.11 -23.12
C GLU A 87 -8.28 -13.19 -22.62
N THR A 88 -7.49 -13.74 -23.53
CA THR A 88 -6.45 -14.70 -23.18
C THR A 88 -5.24 -13.95 -22.67
N PHE A 89 -4.88 -14.20 -21.41
CA PHE A 89 -3.69 -13.60 -20.81
C PHE A 89 -2.45 -14.44 -21.06
N ILE A 90 -1.40 -13.82 -21.59
CA ILE A 90 -0.10 -14.47 -21.77
C ILE A 90 0.65 -14.38 -20.44
N LYS A 91 0.95 -15.56 -19.85
CA LYS A 91 1.73 -15.63 -18.61
C LYS A 91 3.14 -15.06 -18.84
N GLN A 92 3.46 -13.98 -18.15
CA GLN A 92 4.78 -13.34 -18.19
C GLN A 92 5.79 -14.16 -17.38
N LYS A 93 7.03 -14.22 -17.88
CA LYS A 93 8.18 -14.79 -17.18
C LYS A 93 9.16 -13.67 -16.88
N TYR A 94 9.39 -13.42 -15.61
CA TYR A 94 10.29 -12.36 -15.16
C TYR A 94 11.69 -12.92 -14.88
N LYS A 95 12.72 -12.10 -15.15
CA LYS A 95 14.11 -12.40 -14.78
C LYS A 95 14.34 -11.98 -13.32
N PRO A 96 15.26 -12.65 -12.58
CA PRO A 96 15.61 -12.24 -11.23
C PRO A 96 16.23 -10.83 -11.22
N GLY A 97 15.88 -10.01 -10.24
CA GLY A 97 16.39 -8.65 -10.05
C GLY A 97 15.93 -7.60 -11.08
N ASP A 98 15.03 -7.97 -12.01
CA ASP A 98 14.60 -7.08 -13.10
C ASP A 98 13.45 -6.16 -12.70
N VAL A 99 12.31 -6.69 -12.29
CA VAL A 99 11.08 -5.93 -12.08
C VAL A 99 10.57 -6.03 -10.65
N CYS A 100 10.28 -4.88 -10.06
CA CYS A 100 9.54 -4.77 -8.80
C CYS A 100 8.32 -3.86 -8.98
N GLU A 101 7.15 -4.33 -8.56
CA GLU A 101 5.91 -3.57 -8.56
C GLU A 101 5.71 -2.86 -7.23
N PHE A 102 5.24 -1.61 -7.28
CA PHE A 102 4.91 -0.79 -6.12
C PHE A 102 3.46 -0.35 -6.14
N ASP A 103 2.79 -0.40 -4.99
CA ASP A 103 1.45 0.15 -4.82
C ASP A 103 1.20 0.72 -3.42
N TRP A 104 0.23 1.66 -3.36
CA TRP A 104 -0.32 2.16 -2.12
C TRP A 104 -1.63 1.44 -1.77
N GLY A 105 -1.66 0.80 -0.60
CA GLY A 105 -2.89 0.38 0.05
C GLY A 105 -3.34 1.38 1.11
N GLN A 106 -4.57 1.21 1.61
CA GLN A 106 -5.06 1.91 2.80
C GLN A 106 -5.43 0.90 3.88
N VAL A 107 -5.04 1.20 5.11
CA VAL A 107 -5.31 0.38 6.28
C VAL A 107 -5.95 1.23 7.36
N LYS A 108 -6.98 0.70 8.02
CA LYS A 108 -7.58 1.31 9.20
C LYS A 108 -7.12 0.54 10.44
N VAL A 109 -6.49 1.23 11.37
CA VAL A 109 -6.01 0.66 12.64
C VAL A 109 -6.27 1.63 13.79
N TYR A 110 -6.41 1.10 14.98
CA TYR A 110 -6.50 1.87 16.20
C TYR A 110 -5.09 2.19 16.69
N ILE A 111 -4.79 3.49 16.86
CA ILE A 111 -3.58 3.96 17.53
C ILE A 111 -4.00 4.75 18.76
N LYS A 112 -3.60 4.28 19.95
CA LYS A 112 -4.03 4.83 21.25
C LYS A 112 -5.57 4.93 21.35
N GLY A 113 -6.25 3.86 20.98
CA GLY A 113 -7.72 3.76 21.01
C GLY A 113 -8.46 4.60 19.95
N LYS A 114 -7.76 5.31 19.04
CA LYS A 114 -8.37 6.12 17.99
C LYS A 114 -8.22 5.47 16.63
N LEU A 115 -9.33 5.17 15.96
CA LEU A 115 -9.33 4.63 14.60
C LEU A 115 -8.79 5.67 13.61
N ARG A 116 -7.74 5.30 12.88
CA ARG A 116 -7.11 6.15 11.86
C ARG A 116 -6.83 5.34 10.59
N THR A 117 -6.84 6.05 9.45
CA THR A 117 -6.47 5.46 8.15
C THR A 117 -5.04 5.84 7.82
N TYR A 118 -4.21 4.82 7.55
CA TYR A 118 -2.82 4.98 7.16
C TYR A 118 -2.58 4.43 5.75
N PRO A 119 -1.86 5.15 4.89
CA PRO A 119 -1.36 4.58 3.64
C PRO A 119 -0.29 3.54 3.93
N MET A 120 -0.37 2.40 3.23
CA MET A 120 0.54 1.28 3.29
C MET A 120 1.28 1.18 1.96
N ALA A 121 2.58 1.45 1.95
CA ALA A 121 3.45 1.23 0.81
C ALA A 121 3.75 -0.27 0.70
N VAL A 122 3.54 -0.87 -0.45
CA VAL A 122 3.77 -2.31 -0.69
C VAL A 122 4.66 -2.47 -1.91
N PHE A 123 5.72 -3.27 -1.75
CA PHE A 123 6.64 -3.68 -2.81
C PHE A 123 6.50 -5.17 -3.05
N THR A 124 6.41 -5.55 -4.32
CA THR A 124 6.31 -6.96 -4.72
C THR A 124 7.19 -7.19 -5.95
N PRO A 125 8.39 -7.76 -5.80
CA PRO A 125 9.19 -8.25 -6.91
C PRO A 125 8.44 -9.27 -7.75
N ALA A 126 8.48 -9.13 -9.06
CA ALA A 126 7.70 -9.95 -9.98
C ALA A 126 8.22 -11.39 -10.09
N TYR A 127 9.53 -11.60 -9.87
CA TYR A 127 10.13 -12.95 -9.90
C TYR A 127 9.88 -13.72 -8.59
N SER A 128 10.20 -13.16 -7.45
CA SER A 128 10.12 -13.84 -6.16
C SER A 128 8.74 -13.79 -5.50
N ASN A 129 7.89 -12.81 -5.85
CA ASN A 129 6.69 -12.44 -5.11
C ASN A 129 6.98 -12.14 -3.61
N TYR A 130 8.19 -11.69 -3.31
CA TYR A 130 8.55 -11.24 -1.97
C TYR A 130 7.68 -10.03 -1.62
N ARG A 131 7.21 -9.95 -0.38
CA ARG A 131 6.35 -8.86 0.09
C ARG A 131 7.07 -8.05 1.13
N TYR A 132 7.21 -6.77 0.87
CA TYR A 132 7.65 -5.78 1.84
C TYR A 132 6.59 -4.69 1.94
N ALA A 133 6.23 -4.34 3.15
CA ALA A 133 5.21 -3.31 3.37
C ALA A 133 5.55 -2.45 4.59
N VAL A 134 5.15 -1.17 4.53
CA VAL A 134 5.33 -0.19 5.61
C VAL A 134 4.21 0.83 5.61
N LEU A 135 3.69 1.18 6.81
CA LEU A 135 2.67 2.21 7.01
C LEU A 135 3.33 3.58 7.14
N PHE A 136 2.70 4.58 6.52
CA PHE A 136 3.09 5.98 6.64
C PHE A 136 1.97 6.84 7.19
N PRO A 137 2.29 8.02 7.79
CA PRO A 137 1.26 8.94 8.27
C PRO A 137 0.46 9.58 7.13
N LYS A 138 1.09 9.80 5.97
CA LYS A 138 0.50 10.47 4.80
C LYS A 138 1.01 9.85 3.50
N GLN A 139 0.18 9.93 2.46
CA GLN A 139 0.57 9.57 1.08
C GLN A 139 1.05 10.83 0.36
N ASN A 140 2.33 11.12 0.46
CA ASN A 140 2.98 12.26 -0.20
C ASN A 140 4.32 11.85 -0.82
N MET A 141 4.98 12.77 -1.54
CA MET A 141 6.25 12.52 -2.20
C MET A 141 7.36 12.11 -1.22
N GLN A 142 7.44 12.74 -0.06
CA GLN A 142 8.41 12.42 0.97
C GLN A 142 8.29 10.98 1.46
N CYS A 143 7.06 10.56 1.84
CA CYS A 143 6.79 9.18 2.27
C CYS A 143 7.02 8.17 1.12
N PHE A 144 6.74 8.56 -0.13
CA PHE A 144 7.04 7.75 -1.30
C PHE A 144 8.54 7.50 -1.46
N GLN A 145 9.36 8.53 -1.40
CA GLN A 145 10.81 8.41 -1.49
C GLN A 145 11.40 7.64 -0.30
N GLU A 146 10.89 7.90 0.91
CA GLU A 146 11.32 7.21 2.13
C GLU A 146 10.98 5.71 2.08
N ALA A 147 9.79 5.34 1.56
CA ALA A 147 9.39 3.94 1.37
C ALA A 147 10.38 3.18 0.47
N HIS A 148 10.81 3.80 -0.63
CA HIS A 148 11.78 3.20 -1.55
C HIS A 148 13.16 3.07 -0.90
N ALA A 149 13.63 4.11 -0.21
CA ALA A 149 14.91 4.09 0.49
C ALA A 149 14.96 2.98 1.56
N LEU A 150 13.89 2.84 2.35
CA LEU A 150 13.75 1.77 3.33
C LEU A 150 13.70 0.38 2.69
N PHE A 151 12.98 0.24 1.59
CA PHE A 151 12.89 -1.04 0.88
C PHE A 151 14.23 -1.46 0.29
N PHE A 152 14.93 -0.56 -0.40
CA PHE A 152 16.23 -0.87 -1.01
C PHE A 152 17.31 -1.19 0.03
N GLU A 153 17.32 -0.47 1.14
CA GLU A 153 18.18 -0.77 2.29
C GLU A 153 17.85 -2.16 2.89
N TYR A 154 16.56 -2.47 3.09
CA TYR A 154 16.10 -3.72 3.68
C TYR A 154 16.47 -4.95 2.84
N ILE A 155 16.30 -4.89 1.53
CA ILE A 155 16.63 -6.01 0.63
C ILE A 155 18.11 -6.08 0.25
N GLY A 156 18.86 -4.99 0.47
CA GLY A 156 20.28 -4.89 0.17
C GLY A 156 20.61 -4.69 -1.31
N GLY A 157 19.73 -3.99 -2.06
CA GLY A 157 19.93 -3.71 -3.49
C GLY A 157 18.75 -3.01 -4.14
N VAL A 158 18.86 -2.72 -5.44
CA VAL A 158 17.84 -1.99 -6.21
C VAL A 158 17.44 -2.80 -7.44
N TYR A 159 16.14 -2.91 -7.69
CA TYR A 159 15.62 -3.54 -8.92
C TYR A 159 15.87 -2.65 -10.13
N ARG A 160 16.14 -3.27 -11.30
CA ARG A 160 16.42 -2.52 -12.55
C ARG A 160 15.23 -1.68 -12.99
N THR A 161 14.02 -2.18 -12.81
CA THR A 161 12.79 -1.50 -13.25
C THR A 161 11.75 -1.51 -12.12
N MET A 162 11.32 -0.31 -11.73
CA MET A 162 10.19 -0.13 -10.82
C MET A 162 8.90 0.12 -11.60
N VAL A 163 7.81 -0.54 -11.23
CA VAL A 163 6.51 -0.41 -11.89
C VAL A 163 5.52 0.27 -10.97
N TYR A 164 4.92 1.35 -11.46
CA TYR A 164 3.97 2.17 -10.72
C TYR A 164 2.60 2.19 -11.39
N ASP A 165 1.55 2.29 -10.57
CA ASP A 165 0.24 2.68 -11.07
C ASP A 165 0.18 4.20 -11.32
N ASN A 166 -0.96 4.67 -11.83
CA ASN A 166 -1.22 6.07 -12.13
C ASN A 166 -1.46 6.92 -10.87
N MET A 167 -0.54 6.82 -9.91
CA MET A 167 -0.64 7.55 -8.65
C MET A 167 -0.10 8.99 -8.78
N LYS A 168 -0.77 9.94 -8.12
CA LYS A 168 -0.41 11.37 -8.17
C LYS A 168 1.01 11.69 -7.68
N VAL A 169 1.59 10.85 -6.81
CA VAL A 169 2.97 11.03 -6.34
C VAL A 169 4.01 10.63 -7.38
N ALA A 170 3.67 9.80 -8.35
CA ALA A 170 4.58 9.33 -9.38
C ALA A 170 4.32 10.00 -10.74
N VAL A 171 3.05 10.29 -11.08
CA VAL A 171 2.64 10.92 -12.34
C VAL A 171 2.29 12.38 -12.09
N ARG A 172 3.01 13.30 -12.77
CA ARG A 172 2.75 14.74 -12.75
C ARG A 172 1.59 15.09 -13.67
N ARG A 173 1.62 14.60 -14.92
CA ARG A 173 0.66 14.94 -15.96
C ARG A 173 0.52 13.80 -16.97
N PHE A 174 -0.69 13.65 -17.53
CA PHE A 174 -0.94 12.80 -18.69
C PHE A 174 -0.79 13.66 -19.96
N ILE A 175 0.15 13.29 -20.84
CA ILE A 175 0.41 14.03 -22.11
C ILE A 175 -0.45 13.45 -23.22
N GLY A 176 -0.93 12.22 -23.10
CA GLY A 176 -1.78 11.53 -24.07
C GLY A 176 -2.44 10.29 -23.46
N ARG A 177 -2.93 9.39 -24.31
CA ARG A 177 -3.52 8.12 -23.83
C ARG A 177 -2.49 7.18 -23.21
N THR A 178 -1.23 7.26 -23.64
CA THR A 178 -0.15 6.33 -23.24
C THR A 178 1.04 7.04 -22.59
N GLU A 179 1.26 8.32 -22.87
CA GLU A 179 2.41 9.07 -22.35
C GLU A 179 2.09 9.76 -21.03
N LYS A 180 3.00 9.62 -20.08
CA LYS A 180 2.89 10.16 -18.72
C LYS A 180 4.19 10.84 -18.33
N GLU A 181 4.07 12.05 -17.81
CA GLU A 181 5.18 12.80 -17.26
C GLU A 181 5.39 12.40 -15.80
N ALA A 182 6.59 11.94 -15.46
CA ALA A 182 6.94 11.62 -14.09
C ALA A 182 7.10 12.88 -13.23
N THR A 183 6.85 12.76 -11.95
CA THR A 183 7.15 13.83 -10.99
C THR A 183 8.65 14.02 -10.82
N GLU A 184 9.08 15.24 -10.53
CA GLU A 184 10.49 15.54 -10.26
C GLU A 184 11.07 14.69 -9.12
N GLY A 185 10.25 14.41 -8.09
CA GLY A 185 10.67 13.57 -6.97
C GLY A 185 10.95 12.12 -7.36
N LEU A 186 10.17 11.54 -8.30
CA LEU A 186 10.43 10.22 -8.85
C LEU A 186 11.69 10.23 -9.74
N LEU A 187 11.87 11.26 -10.58
CA LEU A 187 13.05 11.41 -11.41
C LEU A 187 14.34 11.49 -10.59
N LYS A 188 14.34 12.31 -9.52
CA LYS A 188 15.50 12.41 -8.60
C LYS A 188 15.82 11.07 -7.94
N LEU A 189 14.79 10.34 -7.49
CA LEU A 189 14.95 9.04 -6.86
C LEU A 189 15.51 7.99 -7.84
N SER A 190 14.95 7.94 -9.07
CA SER A 190 15.38 7.05 -10.14
C SER A 190 16.84 7.32 -10.55
N LEU A 191 17.22 8.57 -10.72
CA LEU A 191 18.59 8.96 -11.03
C LEU A 191 19.57 8.59 -9.90
N TYR A 192 19.18 8.83 -8.64
CA TYR A 192 20.03 8.53 -7.51
C TYR A 192 20.34 7.03 -7.39
N TYR A 193 19.30 6.17 -7.46
CA TYR A 193 19.44 4.73 -7.32
C TYR A 193 19.71 3.99 -8.65
N ASN A 194 19.75 4.72 -9.76
CA ASN A 194 20.00 4.22 -11.12
C ASN A 194 19.03 3.13 -11.57
N PHE A 195 17.72 3.27 -11.23
CA PHE A 195 16.68 2.37 -11.72
C PHE A 195 15.83 3.01 -12.82
N ALA A 196 15.40 2.21 -13.79
CA ALA A 196 14.37 2.61 -14.73
C ALA A 196 12.98 2.47 -14.10
N PHE A 197 11.99 3.20 -14.61
CA PHE A 197 10.61 3.03 -14.17
C PHE A 197 9.64 3.02 -15.35
N ARG A 198 8.50 2.39 -15.15
CA ARG A 198 7.38 2.42 -16.08
C ARG A 198 6.06 2.55 -15.33
N PHE A 199 5.08 3.12 -16.01
CA PHE A 199 3.72 3.22 -15.50
C PHE A 199 2.84 2.16 -16.15
N CYS A 200 1.93 1.56 -15.39
CA CYS A 200 0.94 0.65 -15.94
C CYS A 200 0.03 1.37 -16.95
N ASN A 201 -0.36 0.66 -18.01
CA ASN A 201 -1.31 1.21 -18.97
C ASN A 201 -2.70 1.37 -18.34
N VAL A 202 -3.42 2.40 -18.77
CA VAL A 202 -4.80 2.62 -18.34
C VAL A 202 -5.65 1.43 -18.81
N ARG A 203 -6.31 0.75 -17.89
CA ARG A 203 -7.14 -0.47 -18.10
C ARG A 203 -6.39 -1.79 -18.34
N ALA A 204 -5.09 -1.85 -18.18
CA ALA A 204 -4.32 -3.10 -18.25
C ALA A 204 -4.13 -3.67 -16.82
N GLY A 205 -5.21 -4.09 -16.17
CA GLY A 205 -5.17 -4.73 -14.84
C GLY A 205 -4.28 -5.98 -14.77
N ASN A 206 -3.94 -6.51 -15.95
CA ASN A 206 -3.06 -7.67 -16.10
C ASN A 206 -1.58 -7.34 -15.88
N GLU A 207 -1.18 -6.09 -16.10
CA GLU A 207 0.22 -5.65 -15.97
C GLU A 207 0.64 -5.47 -14.50
N LYS A 208 -0.31 -5.45 -13.55
CA LYS A 208 -0.09 -5.21 -12.12
C LYS A 208 -0.66 -6.31 -11.21
N GLY A 209 -0.79 -7.52 -11.72
CA GLY A 209 -1.46 -8.63 -11.03
C GLY A 209 -0.77 -9.10 -9.74
N HIS A 210 0.52 -8.82 -9.54
CA HIS A 210 1.26 -9.26 -8.36
C HIS A 210 1.03 -8.34 -7.15
N VAL A 211 1.20 -7.03 -7.31
CA VAL A 211 1.13 -6.10 -6.18
C VAL A 211 -0.29 -5.83 -5.68
N GLU A 212 -1.29 -5.74 -6.56
CA GLU A 212 -2.70 -5.54 -6.12
C GLU A 212 -3.16 -6.68 -5.21
N ARG A 213 -2.88 -7.94 -5.62
CA ARG A 213 -3.16 -9.11 -4.79
C ARG A 213 -2.34 -9.10 -3.50
N SER A 214 -1.08 -8.60 -3.56
CA SER A 214 -0.22 -8.47 -2.39
C SER A 214 -0.75 -7.44 -1.39
N VAL A 215 -1.22 -6.27 -1.86
CA VAL A 215 -1.81 -5.23 -1.00
C VAL A 215 -3.00 -5.78 -0.20
N GLU A 216 -3.95 -6.42 -0.87
CA GLU A 216 -5.12 -7.00 -0.19
C GLU A 216 -4.71 -8.13 0.75
N TYR A 217 -3.85 -9.02 0.28
CA TYR A 217 -3.42 -10.19 1.04
C TYR A 217 -2.63 -9.80 2.31
N VAL A 218 -1.66 -8.90 2.19
CA VAL A 218 -0.87 -8.39 3.33
C VAL A 218 -1.78 -7.69 4.32
N ARG A 219 -2.61 -6.74 3.87
CA ARG A 219 -3.56 -6.02 4.73
C ARG A 219 -4.43 -6.98 5.54
N ARG A 220 -5.05 -7.95 4.88
CA ARG A 220 -5.93 -8.93 5.53
C ARG A 220 -5.16 -9.81 6.52
N LYS A 221 -3.99 -10.32 6.13
CA LYS A 221 -3.21 -11.24 7.00
C LYS A 221 -2.62 -10.55 8.21
N THR A 222 -2.29 -9.27 8.09
CA THR A 222 -1.71 -8.50 9.19
C THR A 222 -2.78 -7.98 10.14
N PHE A 223 -3.80 -7.29 9.59
CA PHE A 223 -4.68 -6.46 10.40
C PHE A 223 -6.06 -7.05 10.67
N SER A 224 -6.41 -8.25 10.14
CA SER A 224 -7.60 -8.96 10.58
C SER A 224 -7.44 -9.64 11.95
N PRO A 225 -6.24 -10.18 12.31
CA PRO A 225 -6.04 -10.76 13.65
C PRO A 225 -5.76 -9.72 14.75
N LYS A 226 -5.07 -8.61 14.41
CA LYS A 226 -4.68 -7.55 15.35
C LYS A 226 -4.66 -6.20 14.61
N ASP A 227 -5.46 -5.25 15.06
CA ASP A 227 -5.56 -3.90 14.49
C ASP A 227 -5.48 -2.77 15.53
N GLU A 228 -5.12 -3.11 16.80
CA GLU A 228 -4.93 -2.15 17.89
C GLU A 228 -3.47 -2.10 18.32
N PHE A 229 -2.92 -0.87 18.41
CA PHE A 229 -1.52 -0.58 18.74
C PHE A 229 -1.40 0.73 19.52
N GLU A 230 -0.34 0.84 20.35
CA GLU A 230 -0.02 2.10 21.03
C GLU A 230 0.67 3.10 20.10
N LEU A 231 1.52 2.62 19.19
CA LEU A 231 2.31 3.46 18.29
C LEU A 231 2.24 2.94 16.84
N LEU A 232 2.39 3.85 15.88
CA LEU A 232 2.52 3.49 14.46
C LEU A 232 3.78 2.64 14.20
N SER A 233 4.85 2.85 14.96
CA SER A 233 6.06 2.01 14.90
C SER A 233 5.78 0.56 15.27
N GLU A 234 5.00 0.33 16.32
CA GLU A 234 4.59 -1.03 16.74
C GLU A 234 3.76 -1.72 15.65
N SER A 235 2.84 -0.98 15.01
CA SER A 235 2.06 -1.54 13.90
C SER A 235 2.93 -1.86 12.68
N ASN A 236 3.99 -1.09 12.44
CA ASN A 236 4.98 -1.37 11.39
C ASN A 236 5.84 -2.60 11.70
N GLU A 237 6.26 -2.78 12.95
CA GLU A 237 6.99 -3.98 13.39
C GLU A 237 6.11 -5.24 13.21
N HIS A 238 4.84 -5.17 13.61
CA HIS A 238 3.87 -6.24 13.41
C HIS A 238 3.64 -6.54 11.92
N LEU A 239 3.53 -5.51 11.07
CA LEU A 239 3.39 -5.63 9.63
C LEU A 239 4.60 -6.31 8.99
N LEU A 240 5.82 -5.89 9.36
CA LEU A 240 7.06 -6.45 8.83
C LEU A 240 7.21 -7.92 9.23
N LEU A 241 6.98 -8.26 10.51
CA LEU A 241 7.00 -9.64 11.00
C LEU A 241 5.98 -10.52 10.25
N THR A 242 4.79 -9.99 9.98
CA THR A 242 3.79 -10.71 9.19
C THR A 242 4.26 -10.94 7.76
N CYS A 243 4.83 -9.93 7.10
CA CYS A 243 5.42 -10.07 5.76
C CYS A 243 6.50 -11.15 5.74
N ASP A 244 7.41 -11.16 6.71
CA ASP A 244 8.47 -12.17 6.83
C ASP A 244 7.90 -13.59 6.97
N ASN A 245 6.86 -13.77 7.79
CA ASN A 245 6.19 -15.04 7.95
C ASN A 245 5.44 -15.49 6.67
N LEU A 246 4.88 -14.55 5.92
CA LEU A 246 4.25 -14.84 4.63
C LEU A 246 5.30 -15.23 3.57
N ASN A 247 6.45 -14.57 3.57
CA ASN A 247 7.55 -14.80 2.64
C ASN A 247 8.27 -16.16 2.86
N LYS A 248 8.16 -16.75 4.06
CA LYS A 248 8.66 -18.11 4.36
C LYS A 248 7.79 -19.21 3.77
N LYS A 249 6.53 -18.92 3.40
CA LYS A 249 5.60 -19.92 2.91
C LYS A 249 5.95 -20.38 1.49
N PRO A 250 5.86 -21.70 1.20
CA PRO A 250 6.10 -22.22 -0.14
C PRO A 250 5.04 -21.72 -1.13
N GLN A 251 5.47 -21.41 -2.35
CA GLN A 251 4.62 -20.91 -3.43
C GLN A 251 4.37 -22.04 -4.45
N LYS A 252 3.12 -22.49 -4.59
CA LYS A 252 2.72 -23.56 -5.52
C LYS A 252 3.14 -23.28 -6.97
N GLY A 253 3.13 -22.02 -7.41
CA GLY A 253 3.51 -21.62 -8.78
C GLY A 253 5.00 -21.59 -9.06
N ASN A 254 5.87 -21.68 -8.03
CA ASN A 254 7.32 -21.53 -8.10
C ASN A 254 8.06 -22.79 -7.58
N GLN A 255 7.63 -23.96 -8.02
CA GLN A 255 8.22 -25.25 -7.62
C GLN A 255 8.27 -25.43 -6.09
N ASN A 256 7.26 -24.93 -5.37
CA ASN A 256 7.18 -24.90 -3.90
C ASN A 256 8.31 -24.13 -3.19
N ARG A 257 9.10 -23.32 -3.90
CA ARG A 257 10.07 -22.42 -3.27
C ARG A 257 9.37 -21.28 -2.56
N SER A 258 9.92 -20.84 -1.44
CA SER A 258 9.47 -19.66 -0.70
C SER A 258 9.93 -18.37 -1.38
N ALA A 259 9.26 -17.24 -1.08
CA ALA A 259 9.69 -15.94 -1.58
C ALA A 259 11.09 -15.55 -1.08
N ILE A 260 11.47 -15.98 0.12
CA ILE A 260 12.82 -15.74 0.69
C ILE A 260 13.89 -16.49 -0.10
N GLU A 261 13.65 -17.75 -0.48
CA GLU A 261 14.60 -18.52 -1.29
C GLU A 261 14.79 -17.91 -2.67
N LEU A 262 13.71 -17.43 -3.28
CA LEU A 262 13.78 -16.74 -4.56
C LEU A 262 14.45 -15.36 -4.45
N LEU A 263 14.22 -14.62 -3.38
CA LEU A 263 14.91 -13.34 -3.13
C LEU A 263 16.43 -13.51 -2.97
N LYS A 264 16.89 -14.63 -2.39
CA LYS A 264 18.35 -14.92 -2.33
C LYS A 264 18.97 -14.99 -3.72
N ILE A 265 18.25 -15.57 -4.68
CA ILE A 265 18.68 -15.61 -6.09
C ILE A 265 18.62 -14.19 -6.69
N GLU A 266 17.56 -13.43 -6.45
CA GLU A 266 17.41 -12.07 -7.00
C GLU A 266 18.54 -11.13 -6.54
N ARG A 267 19.01 -11.27 -5.30
CA ARG A 267 20.06 -10.41 -4.72
C ARG A 267 21.36 -10.39 -5.55
N GLU A 268 21.69 -11.47 -6.24
CA GLU A 268 22.86 -11.54 -7.13
C GLU A 268 22.72 -10.68 -8.40
N TYR A 269 21.46 -10.31 -8.75
CA TYR A 269 21.13 -9.56 -9.97
C TYR A 269 20.68 -8.13 -9.70
N LEU A 270 20.53 -7.74 -8.43
CA LEU A 270 20.15 -6.38 -8.04
C LEU A 270 21.29 -5.39 -8.35
N LEU A 271 20.92 -4.15 -8.61
CA LEU A 271 21.89 -3.05 -8.63
C LEU A 271 22.42 -2.81 -7.22
N PRO A 272 23.68 -2.34 -7.07
CA PRO A 272 24.25 -2.04 -5.76
C PRO A 272 23.38 -1.07 -4.96
N VAL A 273 23.27 -1.32 -3.65
CA VAL A 273 22.62 -0.39 -2.74
C VAL A 273 23.54 0.82 -2.52
N LEU A 274 22.97 2.02 -2.71
CA LEU A 274 23.61 3.27 -2.37
C LEU A 274 23.23 3.69 -0.94
N PRO A 275 23.94 4.66 -0.33
CA PRO A 275 23.51 5.27 0.92
C PRO A 275 22.05 5.70 0.85
N LYS A 276 21.37 5.76 1.99
CA LYS A 276 19.94 6.12 2.03
C LYS A 276 19.69 7.48 1.39
N PHE A 277 18.76 7.55 0.42
CA PHE A 277 18.36 8.81 -0.22
C PHE A 277 17.85 9.79 0.84
N GLU A 278 18.33 11.03 0.79
CA GLU A 278 17.91 12.07 1.71
C GLU A 278 16.48 12.56 1.37
N CYS A 279 15.51 12.10 2.13
CA CYS A 279 14.09 12.40 1.93
C CYS A 279 13.59 13.55 2.80
N ALA A 280 14.46 14.17 3.62
CA ALA A 280 14.03 15.24 4.51
C ALA A 280 13.61 16.50 3.74
N ARG A 281 12.52 17.10 4.19
CA ARG A 281 12.20 18.49 3.85
C ARG A 281 13.03 19.42 4.73
N LEU A 282 13.87 20.25 4.13
CA LEU A 282 14.60 21.29 4.83
C LEU A 282 13.70 22.50 5.07
N SER A 283 13.79 23.07 6.24
CA SER A 283 13.06 24.29 6.62
C SER A 283 13.84 25.09 7.66
N ASP A 284 14.06 26.37 7.37
CA ASP A 284 14.63 27.29 8.34
C ASP A 284 13.50 27.87 9.18
N LEU A 285 13.51 27.59 10.48
CA LEU A 285 12.44 27.90 11.40
C LEU A 285 12.92 28.84 12.51
N ARG A 286 12.15 29.87 12.79
CA ARG A 286 12.41 30.75 13.91
C ARG A 286 11.94 30.08 15.21
N VAL A 287 12.84 30.08 16.20
CA VAL A 287 12.52 29.62 17.56
C VAL A 287 11.72 30.71 18.30
N ASP A 288 10.54 30.35 18.76
CA ASP A 288 9.63 31.26 19.43
C ASP A 288 10.03 31.56 20.91
N LYS A 289 9.24 32.40 21.59
CA LYS A 289 9.45 32.76 23.02
C LYS A 289 9.28 31.58 23.98
N TYR A 290 8.65 30.50 23.55
CA TYR A 290 8.49 29.26 24.31
C TYR A 290 9.64 28.27 24.07
N SER A 291 10.67 28.73 23.34
CA SER A 291 11.79 27.87 22.92
C SER A 291 11.32 26.66 22.09
N THR A 292 10.40 26.89 21.16
CA THR A 292 9.88 25.88 20.27
C THR A 292 9.97 26.31 18.81
N VAL A 293 10.04 25.29 17.92
CA VAL A 293 9.81 25.43 16.49
C VAL A 293 8.46 24.82 16.13
N THR A 294 7.77 25.40 15.15
CA THR A 294 6.47 24.93 14.69
C THR A 294 6.60 24.22 13.35
N VAL A 295 6.20 22.95 13.31
CA VAL A 295 6.16 22.11 12.10
C VAL A 295 4.78 21.46 11.97
N ASP A 296 4.12 21.64 10.84
CA ASP A 296 2.79 21.08 10.56
C ASP A 296 1.77 21.37 11.70
N ASN A 297 1.76 22.58 12.24
CA ASN A 297 0.95 23.05 13.37
C ASN A 297 1.22 22.30 14.70
N CYS A 298 2.37 21.67 14.86
CA CYS A 298 2.83 21.08 16.13
C CYS A 298 4.08 21.81 16.62
N HIS A 299 4.25 21.89 17.94
CA HIS A 299 5.34 22.59 18.59
C HIS A 299 6.38 21.63 19.14
N TYR A 300 7.66 21.90 18.87
CA TYR A 300 8.78 21.04 19.28
C TYR A 300 9.82 21.87 20.00
N SER A 301 10.15 21.50 21.23
CA SER A 301 11.12 22.25 22.01
C SER A 301 12.54 22.15 21.46
N VAL A 302 13.25 23.24 21.56
CA VAL A 302 14.71 23.31 21.33
C VAL A 302 15.39 23.92 22.55
N PRO A 303 16.70 23.71 22.76
CA PRO A 303 17.36 24.32 23.91
C PRO A 303 17.18 25.82 23.95
N GLU A 304 16.86 26.36 25.15
CA GLU A 304 16.47 27.76 25.38
C GLU A 304 17.50 28.83 24.88
N LYS A 305 18.77 28.46 24.71
CA LYS A 305 19.81 29.31 24.13
C LYS A 305 19.56 29.73 22.66
N TYR A 306 18.63 29.03 22.01
CA TYR A 306 18.26 29.27 20.60
C TYR A 306 16.99 30.17 20.49
N THR A 307 16.36 30.53 21.56
CA THR A 307 15.17 31.40 21.55
C THR A 307 15.43 32.68 20.74
N GLY A 308 14.55 32.99 19.78
CA GLY A 308 14.66 34.12 18.86
C GLY A 308 15.57 33.91 17.65
N LYS A 309 16.37 32.83 17.61
CA LYS A 309 17.22 32.48 16.49
C LYS A 309 16.48 31.70 15.42
N ILE A 310 17.07 31.62 14.23
CA ILE A 310 16.65 30.71 13.15
C ILE A 310 17.51 29.46 13.23
N ILE A 311 16.89 28.28 13.13
CA ILE A 311 17.57 27.00 13.08
C ILE A 311 17.08 26.18 11.87
N THR A 312 17.97 25.46 11.24
CA THR A 312 17.65 24.59 10.12
C THR A 312 17.07 23.26 10.65
N THR A 313 15.92 22.89 10.15
CA THR A 313 15.23 21.66 10.57
C THR A 313 15.07 20.71 9.40
N LYS A 314 15.59 19.47 9.52
CA LYS A 314 15.30 18.34 8.64
C LYS A 314 14.05 17.65 9.13
N ILE A 315 13.01 17.64 8.30
CA ILE A 315 11.69 17.09 8.64
C ILE A 315 11.47 15.81 7.83
N TYR A 316 11.45 14.65 8.51
CA TYR A 316 11.14 13.34 7.95
C TYR A 316 9.67 12.97 8.19
N SER A 317 9.26 11.80 7.75
CA SER A 317 7.89 11.30 7.95
C SER A 317 7.60 10.96 9.42
N SER A 318 8.59 10.44 10.15
CA SER A 318 8.49 9.95 11.53
C SER A 318 9.19 10.81 12.58
N GLU A 319 10.15 11.67 12.16
CA GLU A 319 10.96 12.47 13.06
C GLU A 319 11.33 13.82 12.47
N LEU A 320 11.85 14.71 13.29
CA LEU A 320 12.49 15.95 12.89
C LEU A 320 13.80 16.14 13.65
N ILE A 321 14.81 16.69 12.96
CA ILE A 321 16.14 16.94 13.48
C ILE A 321 16.48 18.40 13.28
N CYS A 322 16.75 19.10 14.38
CA CYS A 322 17.14 20.52 14.35
C CYS A 322 18.66 20.66 14.33
N TYR A 323 19.15 21.61 13.55
CA TYR A 323 20.55 21.93 13.39
C TYR A 323 20.81 23.42 13.58
N ASP A 324 21.94 23.75 14.21
CA ASP A 324 22.55 25.08 14.25
C ASP A 324 23.84 24.96 13.42
N ASP A 325 23.84 25.54 12.23
CA ASP A 325 24.80 25.25 11.17
C ASP A 325 24.83 23.72 10.89
N ASN A 326 25.97 23.08 11.04
CA ASN A 326 26.13 21.63 10.83
C ASN A 326 26.04 20.81 12.14
N LYS A 327 25.78 21.47 13.28
CA LYS A 327 25.71 20.81 14.57
C LYS A 327 24.29 20.42 14.91
N ARG A 328 24.06 19.12 15.14
CA ARG A 328 22.76 18.62 15.60
C ARG A 328 22.41 19.19 16.99
N VAL A 329 21.30 19.85 17.09
CA VAL A 329 20.76 20.49 18.31
C VAL A 329 19.84 19.53 19.08
N CYS A 330 18.86 18.96 18.42
CA CYS A 330 17.91 18.02 19.01
C CYS A 330 17.21 17.16 17.96
N ILE A 331 16.56 16.08 18.42
CA ILE A 331 15.72 15.17 17.62
C ILE A 331 14.38 15.02 18.35
N HIS A 332 13.29 15.02 17.58
CA HIS A 332 11.95 14.73 18.08
C HIS A 332 11.23 13.72 17.19
N LYS A 333 10.49 12.79 17.79
CA LYS A 333 9.47 12.02 17.06
C LYS A 333 8.38 12.96 16.59
N LYS A 334 8.01 12.87 15.32
CA LYS A 334 7.01 13.77 14.70
C LYS A 334 5.61 13.47 15.25
N LEU A 335 4.89 14.54 15.60
CA LEU A 335 3.49 14.53 15.99
C LEU A 335 2.61 14.60 14.73
N HIS A 336 1.42 14.00 14.79
CA HIS A 336 0.52 13.93 13.65
C HIS A 336 -0.86 14.56 13.89
N SER A 337 -1.10 15.06 15.10
CA SER A 337 -2.32 15.80 15.47
C SER A 337 -1.99 17.27 15.64
N ALA A 338 -2.67 18.13 14.90
CA ALA A 338 -2.43 19.58 14.97
C ALA A 338 -2.65 20.13 16.39
N GLY A 339 -1.82 21.10 16.79
CA GLY A 339 -1.88 21.73 18.10
C GLY A 339 -1.16 20.99 19.22
N GLU A 340 -0.58 19.83 18.94
CA GLU A 340 0.19 19.08 19.95
C GLU A 340 1.57 19.70 20.20
N TRP A 341 2.05 19.51 21.43
CA TRP A 341 3.36 19.97 21.89
C TRP A 341 4.24 18.77 22.24
N LYS A 342 5.48 18.75 21.74
CA LYS A 342 6.51 17.78 22.12
C LYS A 342 7.63 18.52 22.83
N ILE A 343 7.67 18.40 24.14
CA ILE A 343 8.57 19.14 25.01
C ILE A 343 9.59 18.19 25.63
N ASN A 344 10.86 18.56 25.50
CA ASN A 344 11.94 17.94 26.28
C ASN A 344 12.33 18.91 27.39
N ILE A 345 12.14 18.51 28.64
CA ILE A 345 12.40 19.35 29.81
C ILE A 345 13.88 19.79 29.90
N ALA A 346 14.79 18.95 29.43
CA ALA A 346 16.22 19.27 29.44
C ALA A 346 16.55 20.56 28.63
N HIS A 347 15.67 20.97 27.72
CA HIS A 347 15.85 22.17 26.93
C HIS A 347 15.65 23.46 27.75
N TYR A 348 15.04 23.38 28.95
CA TYR A 348 14.64 24.53 29.79
C TYR A 348 15.40 24.63 31.13
N LEU A 349 16.48 23.88 31.29
CA LEU A 349 17.17 23.73 32.59
C LEU A 349 17.57 25.07 33.24
N LYS A 350 18.00 26.08 32.46
CA LYS A 350 18.37 27.39 33.00
C LYS A 350 17.13 28.18 33.50
N SER A 351 16.05 28.14 32.71
CA SER A 351 14.78 28.80 33.07
C SER A 351 14.14 28.13 34.27
N LEU A 352 14.19 26.81 34.37
CA LEU A 352 13.66 26.05 35.49
C LEU A 352 14.44 26.34 36.79
N LYS A 353 15.77 26.46 36.71
CA LYS A 353 16.62 26.87 37.85
C LYS A 353 16.22 28.26 38.41
N ARG A 354 15.81 29.17 37.53
CA ARG A 354 15.41 30.54 37.91
C ARG A 354 13.97 30.63 38.39
N LYS A 355 13.10 29.74 37.92
CA LYS A 355 11.64 29.77 38.17
C LYS A 355 11.13 28.38 38.53
N PRO A 356 11.58 27.77 39.67
CA PRO A 356 11.21 26.40 40.02
C PRO A 356 9.69 26.20 40.14
N GLY A 357 8.95 27.20 40.66
CA GLY A 357 7.49 27.11 40.76
C GLY A 357 6.72 27.06 39.46
N ALA A 358 7.35 27.38 38.30
CA ALA A 358 6.71 27.26 36.98
C ALA A 358 6.72 25.85 36.42
N VAL A 359 7.43 24.90 37.03
CA VAL A 359 7.61 23.55 36.54
C VAL A 359 6.32 22.74 36.62
N MET A 360 5.67 22.72 37.80
CA MET A 360 4.53 21.83 38.09
C MET A 360 3.32 22.07 37.19
N GLY A 361 3.06 23.31 36.76
CA GLY A 361 1.97 23.68 35.85
C GLY A 361 2.35 23.61 34.35
N SER A 362 3.55 23.14 34.01
CA SER A 362 4.03 23.19 32.63
C SER A 362 3.71 21.92 31.84
N ILE A 363 3.52 22.08 30.51
CA ILE A 363 3.45 20.94 29.57
C ILE A 363 4.72 20.07 29.65
N ALA A 364 5.87 20.71 29.90
CA ALA A 364 7.13 20.03 30.09
C ALA A 364 7.07 18.98 31.22
N PHE A 365 6.48 19.38 32.36
CA PHE A 365 6.31 18.51 33.50
C PHE A 365 5.37 17.31 33.19
N SER A 366 4.25 17.56 32.53
CA SER A 366 3.28 16.51 32.18
C SER A 366 3.85 15.46 31.21
N GLN A 367 4.92 15.80 30.49
CA GLN A 367 5.61 14.89 29.54
C GLN A 367 6.89 14.26 30.11
N MET A 368 7.23 14.50 31.37
CA MET A 368 8.33 13.82 32.06
C MET A 368 7.98 12.40 32.42
N ASP A 369 9.00 11.56 32.61
CA ASP A 369 8.83 10.23 33.14
C ASP A 369 8.23 10.28 34.56
N ALA A 370 7.37 9.31 34.88
CA ALA A 370 6.63 9.28 36.14
C ALA A 370 7.56 9.30 37.37
N GLU A 371 8.70 8.66 37.29
CA GLU A 371 9.71 8.65 38.37
C GLU A 371 10.29 10.05 38.61
N LEU A 372 10.62 10.77 37.55
CA LEU A 372 11.12 12.15 37.64
C LEU A 372 10.05 13.12 38.15
N GLN A 373 8.77 12.90 37.77
CA GLN A 373 7.66 13.67 38.31
C GLN A 373 7.49 13.46 39.83
N LEU A 374 7.63 12.19 40.28
CA LEU A 374 7.55 11.85 41.72
C LEU A 374 8.71 12.45 42.50
N LEU A 375 9.94 12.33 41.98
CA LEU A 375 11.13 12.93 42.59
C LEU A 375 10.96 14.45 42.73
N TYR A 376 10.48 15.13 41.69
CA TYR A 376 10.25 16.57 41.73
C TYR A 376 9.21 16.96 42.79
N LYS A 377 8.05 16.27 42.81
CA LYS A 377 6.98 16.51 43.80
C LYS A 377 7.41 16.23 45.26
N ARG A 378 8.43 15.39 45.48
CA ARG A 378 8.95 15.06 46.80
C ARG A 378 9.91 16.14 47.33
N HIS A 379 10.59 16.86 46.44
CA HIS A 379 11.66 17.78 46.81
C HIS A 379 11.31 19.25 46.60
N PHE A 380 10.25 19.54 45.89
CA PHE A 380 9.74 20.90 45.61
C PHE A 380 8.21 20.96 45.75
#